data_6847fdd50ae1831bf29f2678af9f6406
#
_entry.id   6847fdd50ae1831bf29f2678af9f6406
#
_cell.length_a   1.000
_cell.length_b   1.000
_cell.length_c   1.000
_cell.angle_alpha   90.00
_cell.angle_beta   90.00
_cell.angle_gamma   90.00
#
_symmetry.space_group_name_H-M   'P 1'
#
loop_
_entity.id
_entity.type
_entity.pdbx_description
1 polymer ?
#
loop_
_entity_poly.entity_id
_entity_poly.type
_entity_poly.pdbx_seq_one_letter_code
_entity_poly.pdbx_strand_id
1 'polypeptide(L)'
;MDFATTTEQRDLADAARRHLSERFPPSRLAATADHGLLDPEDWAALDRQGWLDADLGPVDLALLAEESGRALLPQPWVGTAGSALPVYQSAGLPLPGPAALVDSSDTCAAHDTPDWRISGSAPGVVDAHLATELVVAATTRQGVALFGVAPSEISIAERDDIDPLRRYATVRLLHAPARLLADPGRTAELLPALRLRSAMLLACEAVGVADGALAEAVRYAGTRTQFGQPIGSFQAVAHQLAEAYAEIETARSLAYRAAVTLNGDGAAEAVACAAVAGPRAAVLACEVALQVCGGIAMTWEFGLHLRYRRALWLDAHRVTSVPPHDVLAALLLS
;
A
#
# COMPACT_ATOMS: atom_id res chain seq x y z
N MET A 1 -10.48 -22.15 10.74
CA MET A 1 -9.30 -21.41 10.29
C MET A 1 -8.78 -20.65 11.51
N ASP A 2 -7.57 -20.92 11.93
CA ASP A 2 -6.98 -20.20 13.08
C ASP A 2 -6.29 -18.94 12.57
N PHE A 3 -6.71 -17.77 13.05
CA PHE A 3 -6.15 -16.48 12.70
C PHE A 3 -5.22 -15.94 13.80
N ALA A 4 -4.90 -16.77 14.80
CA ALA A 4 -3.99 -16.37 15.87
C ALA A 4 -2.57 -16.18 15.31
N THR A 5 -2.04 -14.98 15.49
CA THR A 5 -0.64 -14.69 15.16
C THR A 5 0.30 -15.49 16.06
N THR A 6 1.37 -16.01 15.49
CA THR A 6 2.45 -16.67 16.25
C THR A 6 3.20 -15.67 17.14
N THR A 7 4.04 -16.16 18.06
CA THR A 7 4.90 -15.28 18.86
C THR A 7 5.86 -14.49 17.98
N GLU A 8 6.49 -15.14 16.98
CA GLU A 8 7.41 -14.52 16.03
C GLU A 8 6.72 -13.42 15.21
N GLN A 9 5.48 -13.65 14.77
CA GLN A 9 4.69 -12.64 14.04
C GLN A 9 4.34 -11.43 14.91
N ARG A 10 4.04 -11.64 16.18
CA ARG A 10 3.83 -10.54 17.13
C ARG A 10 5.11 -9.74 17.35
N ASP A 11 6.22 -10.42 17.55
CA ASP A 11 7.53 -9.78 17.71
C ASP A 11 7.93 -8.99 16.46
N LEU A 12 7.63 -9.50 15.26
CA LEU A 12 7.83 -8.79 13.99
C LEU A 12 7.01 -7.49 13.93
N ALA A 13 5.70 -7.55 14.22
CA ALA A 13 4.83 -6.39 14.23
C ALA A 13 5.27 -5.34 15.26
N ASP A 14 5.64 -5.77 16.47
CA ASP A 14 6.10 -4.87 17.54
C ASP A 14 7.46 -4.23 17.18
N ALA A 15 8.37 -4.97 16.56
CA ALA A 15 9.64 -4.42 16.07
C ALA A 15 9.41 -3.39 14.96
N ALA A 16 8.53 -3.69 13.99
CA ALA A 16 8.13 -2.78 12.94
C ALA A 16 7.52 -1.49 13.50
N ARG A 17 6.56 -1.62 14.42
CA ARG A 17 5.91 -0.48 15.09
C ARG A 17 6.91 0.44 15.79
N ARG A 18 7.83 -0.12 16.58
CA ARG A 18 8.88 0.67 17.26
C ARG A 18 9.75 1.39 16.26
N HIS A 19 10.28 0.67 15.26
CA HIS A 19 11.14 1.25 14.24
C HIS A 19 10.47 2.41 13.50
N LEU A 20 9.24 2.19 13.03
CA LEU A 20 8.51 3.19 12.24
C LEU A 20 8.12 4.41 13.09
N SER A 21 7.69 4.21 14.34
CA SER A 21 7.32 5.32 15.22
C SER A 21 8.51 6.23 15.59
N GLU A 22 9.70 5.65 15.75
CA GLU A 22 10.92 6.39 15.99
C GLU A 22 11.41 7.13 14.74
N ARG A 23 11.29 6.48 13.57
CA ARG A 23 11.85 7.01 12.32
C ARG A 23 10.93 8.01 11.61
N PHE A 24 9.61 7.86 11.73
CA PHE A 24 8.62 8.70 11.05
C PHE A 24 7.66 9.40 12.04
N PRO A 25 8.18 10.26 12.94
CA PRO A 25 7.32 11.07 13.79
C PRO A 25 6.51 12.08 12.96
N PRO A 26 5.39 12.63 13.48
CA PRO A 26 4.53 13.56 12.75
C PRO A 26 5.27 14.74 12.12
N SER A 27 6.26 15.32 12.81
CA SER A 27 7.07 16.41 12.28
C SER A 27 7.88 16.03 11.05
N ARG A 28 8.41 14.81 10.98
CA ARG A 28 9.12 14.32 9.81
C ARG A 28 8.17 14.03 8.65
N LEU A 29 6.99 13.45 8.93
CA LEU A 29 5.97 13.23 7.92
C LEU A 29 5.50 14.55 7.29
N ALA A 30 5.30 15.59 8.10
CA ALA A 30 4.96 16.93 7.62
C ALA A 30 6.05 17.50 6.69
N ALA A 31 7.32 17.39 7.09
CA ALA A 31 8.45 17.84 6.26
C ALA A 31 8.55 17.03 4.94
N THR A 32 8.35 15.72 4.98
CA THR A 32 8.33 14.87 3.78
C THR A 32 7.18 15.23 2.85
N ALA A 33 6.00 15.52 3.40
CA ALA A 33 4.84 15.93 2.62
C ALA A 33 5.06 17.27 1.88
N ASP A 34 5.82 18.17 2.47
CA ASP A 34 6.12 19.48 1.89
C ASP A 34 7.25 19.41 0.83
N HIS A 35 8.29 18.64 1.10
CA HIS A 35 9.50 18.61 0.27
C HIS A 35 9.62 17.40 -0.65
N GLY A 36 8.83 16.34 -0.43
CA GLY A 36 8.81 15.13 -1.27
C GLY A 36 10.14 14.35 -1.28
N LEU A 37 11.02 14.57 -0.33
CA LEU A 37 12.34 13.96 -0.29
C LEU A 37 12.27 12.61 0.42
N LEU A 38 12.69 11.54 -0.29
CA LEU A 38 13.01 10.26 0.30
C LEU A 38 14.49 10.24 0.72
N ASP A 39 14.72 9.82 1.95
CA ASP A 39 16.06 9.49 2.42
C ASP A 39 16.37 8.04 2.01
N PRO A 40 17.40 7.79 1.16
CA PRO A 40 17.79 6.43 0.80
C PRO A 40 18.13 5.55 2.00
N GLU A 41 18.55 6.14 3.11
CA GLU A 41 18.81 5.43 4.35
C GLU A 41 17.54 4.86 4.99
N ASP A 42 16.37 5.46 4.76
CA ASP A 42 15.10 4.88 5.22
C ASP A 42 14.80 3.56 4.51
N TRP A 43 15.01 3.51 3.19
CA TRP A 43 14.87 2.27 2.43
C TRP A 43 15.88 1.21 2.87
N ALA A 44 17.15 1.59 2.97
CA ALA A 44 18.21 0.70 3.42
C ALA A 44 17.95 0.18 4.85
N ALA A 45 17.30 0.96 5.71
CA ALA A 45 16.91 0.51 7.04
C ALA A 45 15.82 -0.56 7.02
N LEU A 46 14.83 -0.46 6.11
CA LEU A 46 13.82 -1.50 5.92
C LEU A 46 14.45 -2.81 5.41
N ASP A 47 15.35 -2.71 4.43
CA ASP A 47 16.07 -3.85 3.88
C ASP A 47 16.90 -4.57 4.96
N ARG A 48 17.69 -3.83 5.75
CA ARG A 48 18.44 -4.40 6.88
C ARG A 48 17.59 -5.07 7.96
N GLN A 49 16.32 -4.71 8.06
CA GLN A 49 15.36 -5.33 8.98
C GLN A 49 14.61 -6.51 8.36
N GLY A 50 14.97 -6.92 7.16
CA GLY A 50 14.40 -8.09 6.51
C GLY A 50 13.02 -7.85 5.89
N TRP A 51 12.58 -6.59 5.67
CA TRP A 51 11.26 -6.28 5.10
C TRP A 51 11.13 -6.70 3.62
N LEU A 52 12.24 -7.06 2.99
CA LEU A 52 12.32 -7.53 1.61
C LEU A 52 12.76 -9.00 1.51
N ASP A 53 12.83 -9.72 2.64
CA ASP A 53 13.27 -11.10 2.67
C ASP A 53 12.29 -12.02 1.93
N ALA A 54 12.88 -13.01 1.24
CA ALA A 54 12.14 -13.98 0.45
C ALA A 54 11.28 -14.92 1.30
N ASP A 55 11.65 -15.09 2.57
CA ASP A 55 10.99 -16.02 3.50
C ASP A 55 9.75 -15.43 4.17
N LEU A 56 9.46 -14.14 3.96
CA LEU A 56 8.24 -13.52 4.50
C LEU A 56 6.99 -14.11 3.86
N GLY A 57 6.16 -14.73 4.69
CA GLY A 57 4.86 -15.24 4.29
C GLY A 57 3.82 -14.13 4.08
N PRO A 58 2.66 -14.45 3.46
CA PRO A 58 1.61 -13.46 3.25
C PRO A 58 1.10 -12.80 4.54
N VAL A 59 1.06 -13.52 5.66
CA VAL A 59 0.65 -12.99 6.97
C VAL A 59 1.70 -12.02 7.52
N ASP A 60 3.00 -12.34 7.37
CA ASP A 60 4.08 -11.47 7.83
C ASP A 60 4.06 -10.15 7.07
N LEU A 61 3.85 -10.21 5.77
CA LEU A 61 3.69 -9.02 4.91
C LEU A 61 2.44 -8.21 5.25
N ALA A 62 1.33 -8.87 5.63
CA ALA A 62 0.12 -8.21 6.08
C ALA A 62 0.35 -7.41 7.37
N LEU A 63 1.08 -8.00 8.34
CA LEU A 63 1.49 -7.32 9.57
C LEU A 63 2.36 -6.09 9.29
N LEU A 64 3.37 -6.23 8.43
CA LEU A 64 4.24 -5.12 8.04
C LEU A 64 3.46 -4.02 7.29
N ALA A 65 2.48 -4.39 6.45
CA ALA A 65 1.63 -3.44 5.74
C ALA A 65 0.71 -2.68 6.71
N GLU A 66 0.14 -3.35 7.72
CA GLU A 66 -0.65 -2.68 8.75
C GLU A 66 0.20 -1.67 9.54
N GLU A 67 1.41 -2.05 9.97
CA GLU A 67 2.29 -1.13 10.68
C GLU A 67 2.79 0.02 9.79
N SER A 68 3.01 -0.23 8.50
CA SER A 68 3.35 0.84 7.54
C SER A 68 2.20 1.86 7.37
N GLY A 69 0.95 1.39 7.36
CA GLY A 69 -0.24 2.25 7.36
C GLY A 69 -0.39 3.05 8.64
N ARG A 70 -0.19 2.41 9.79
CA ARG A 70 -0.20 3.06 11.11
C ARG A 70 0.80 4.20 11.20
N ALA A 71 1.98 4.04 10.62
CA ALA A 71 3.03 5.05 10.61
C ALA A 71 2.95 6.03 9.44
N LEU A 72 2.05 5.84 8.47
CA LEU A 72 2.02 6.56 7.19
C LEU A 72 3.36 6.48 6.46
N LEU A 73 3.96 5.29 6.41
CA LEU A 73 5.28 5.07 5.80
C LEU A 73 5.35 5.76 4.41
N PRO A 74 6.27 6.72 4.21
CA PRO A 74 6.39 7.45 2.95
C PRO A 74 7.28 6.75 1.92
N GLN A 75 7.73 5.52 2.22
CA GLN A 75 8.55 4.70 1.33
C GLN A 75 7.66 3.84 0.41
N PRO A 76 8.10 3.53 -0.82
CA PRO A 76 7.32 2.73 -1.78
C PRO A 76 7.35 1.23 -1.46
N TRP A 77 7.38 0.86 -0.18
CA TRP A 77 7.52 -0.53 0.24
C TRP A 77 6.33 -1.40 -0.16
N VAL A 78 5.09 -0.93 0.08
CA VAL A 78 3.88 -1.70 -0.26
C VAL A 78 3.82 -2.01 -1.76
N GLY A 79 4.13 -1.02 -2.60
CA GLY A 79 4.18 -1.21 -4.07
C GLY A 79 5.28 -2.18 -4.48
N THR A 80 6.47 -2.04 -3.90
CA THR A 80 7.62 -2.91 -4.19
C THR A 80 7.37 -4.34 -3.72
N ALA A 81 6.98 -4.55 -2.46
CA ALA A 81 6.73 -5.87 -1.88
C ALA A 81 5.52 -6.56 -2.52
N GLY A 82 4.50 -5.78 -2.92
CA GLY A 82 3.29 -6.31 -3.54
C GLY A 82 3.48 -6.75 -5.00
N SER A 83 4.36 -6.11 -5.73
CA SER A 83 4.45 -6.31 -7.18
C SER A 83 5.86 -6.63 -7.69
N ALA A 84 6.84 -5.74 -7.51
CA ALA A 84 8.14 -5.88 -8.16
C ALA A 84 9.00 -7.00 -7.54
N LEU A 85 9.05 -7.09 -6.21
CA LEU A 85 9.85 -8.09 -5.50
C LEU A 85 9.54 -9.52 -5.95
N PRO A 86 8.26 -9.99 -6.03
CA PRO A 86 7.96 -11.34 -6.50
C PRO A 86 8.40 -11.61 -7.95
N VAL A 87 8.39 -10.59 -8.82
CA VAL A 87 8.88 -10.73 -10.21
C VAL A 87 10.38 -11.00 -10.22
N TYR A 88 11.14 -10.23 -9.44
CA TYR A 88 12.59 -10.40 -9.32
C TYR A 88 12.95 -11.75 -8.68
N GLN A 89 12.24 -12.16 -7.63
CA GLN A 89 12.39 -13.49 -7.01
C GLN A 89 12.11 -14.61 -8.02
N SER A 90 11.02 -14.50 -8.80
CA SER A 90 10.69 -15.48 -9.85
C SER A 90 11.74 -15.56 -10.97
N ALA A 91 12.41 -14.45 -11.25
CA ALA A 91 13.50 -14.39 -12.24
C ALA A 91 14.85 -14.86 -11.67
N GLY A 92 14.95 -15.13 -10.37
CA GLY A 92 16.22 -15.48 -9.71
C GLY A 92 17.21 -14.31 -9.67
N LEU A 93 16.72 -13.08 -9.65
CA LEU A 93 17.51 -11.85 -9.69
C LEU A 93 17.35 -11.06 -8.39
N PRO A 94 18.40 -10.37 -7.93
CA PRO A 94 18.28 -9.44 -6.81
C PRO A 94 17.48 -8.21 -7.24
N LEU A 95 16.62 -7.71 -6.35
CA LEU A 95 15.93 -6.44 -6.54
C LEU A 95 16.94 -5.29 -6.34
N PRO A 96 17.08 -4.34 -7.28
CA PRO A 96 18.10 -3.30 -7.19
C PRO A 96 17.78 -2.19 -6.19
N GLY A 97 16.54 -2.14 -5.68
CA GLY A 97 16.07 -1.13 -4.71
C GLY A 97 14.55 -0.94 -4.77
N PRO A 98 14.03 0.23 -4.37
CA PRO A 98 12.61 0.51 -4.50
C PRO A 98 12.17 0.38 -5.96
N ALA A 99 11.05 -0.28 -6.21
CA ALA A 99 10.58 -0.51 -7.56
C ALA A 99 9.07 -0.32 -7.68
N ALA A 100 8.63 0.12 -8.85
CA ALA A 100 7.22 0.33 -9.16
C ALA A 100 6.77 -0.55 -10.32
N LEU A 101 5.53 -1.03 -10.27
CA LEU A 101 4.90 -1.78 -11.37
C LEU A 101 4.19 -0.81 -12.33
N VAL A 102 4.54 -0.90 -13.60
CA VAL A 102 3.82 -0.26 -14.71
C VAL A 102 2.92 -1.31 -15.34
N ASP A 103 1.69 -1.40 -14.88
CA ASP A 103 0.68 -2.35 -15.38
C ASP A 103 -0.28 -1.64 -16.36
N SER A 104 0.27 -1.28 -17.50
CA SER A 104 -0.44 -0.59 -18.59
C SER A 104 -0.14 -1.28 -19.90
N SER A 105 -0.43 -2.58 -19.96
CA SER A 105 -0.10 -3.45 -21.10
C SER A 105 -0.71 -2.98 -22.42
N ASP A 106 -1.83 -2.26 -22.38
CA ASP A 106 -2.47 -1.70 -23.59
C ASP A 106 -1.74 -0.46 -24.14
N THR A 107 -0.87 0.14 -23.32
CA THR A 107 -0.16 1.38 -23.68
C THR A 107 1.33 1.21 -23.90
N CYS A 108 1.91 0.06 -23.53
CA CYS A 108 3.32 -0.23 -23.70
C CYS A 108 3.54 -1.42 -24.66
N ALA A 109 4.42 -1.25 -25.63
CA ALA A 109 4.80 -2.28 -26.58
C ALA A 109 6.31 -2.57 -26.51
N ALA A 110 6.68 -3.86 -26.50
CA ALA A 110 8.06 -4.32 -26.52
C ALA A 110 8.47 -4.81 -27.90
N HIS A 111 9.66 -4.42 -28.33
CA HIS A 111 10.26 -4.76 -29.61
C HIS A 111 11.61 -5.47 -29.38
N ASP A 112 11.76 -6.65 -29.96
CA ASP A 112 12.99 -7.46 -29.92
C ASP A 112 13.85 -7.20 -31.15
N THR A 113 14.86 -6.28 -31.05
CA THR A 113 15.74 -5.89 -32.19
C THR A 113 16.99 -5.15 -31.73
N PRO A 114 18.16 -5.71 -31.71
CA PRO A 114 18.61 -7.02 -31.25
C PRO A 114 18.40 -7.26 -29.77
N ASP A 115 18.09 -6.18 -29.01
CA ASP A 115 17.76 -6.16 -27.58
C ASP A 115 16.34 -5.66 -27.36
N TRP A 116 15.74 -6.04 -26.26
CA TRP A 116 14.40 -5.56 -25.90
C TRP A 116 14.35 -4.04 -25.75
N ARG A 117 13.38 -3.43 -26.41
CA ARG A 117 13.07 -1.99 -26.35
C ARG A 117 11.59 -1.80 -26.05
N ILE A 118 11.26 -0.90 -25.14
CA ILE A 118 9.86 -0.60 -24.80
C ILE A 118 9.51 0.81 -25.21
N SER A 119 8.35 0.94 -25.82
CA SER A 119 7.73 2.24 -26.14
C SER A 119 6.31 2.27 -25.62
N GLY A 120 5.89 3.41 -25.08
CA GLY A 120 4.54 3.62 -24.59
C GLY A 120 4.46 4.70 -23.52
N SER A 121 3.27 4.85 -22.95
CA SER A 121 3.00 5.81 -21.88
C SER A 121 2.02 5.22 -20.88
N ALA A 122 2.34 5.30 -19.61
CA ALA A 122 1.51 4.83 -18.52
C ALA A 122 1.21 5.99 -17.55
N PRO A 123 -0.01 6.52 -17.52
CA PRO A 123 -0.44 7.49 -16.51
C PRO A 123 -0.73 6.79 -15.19
N GLY A 124 -0.53 7.49 -14.07
CA GLY A 124 -0.97 7.02 -12.77
C GLY A 124 -0.14 5.88 -12.16
N VAL A 125 1.16 5.82 -12.45
CA VAL A 125 2.08 4.88 -11.82
C VAL A 125 2.44 5.40 -10.42
N VAL A 126 2.12 4.62 -9.40
CA VAL A 126 2.37 4.99 -8.00
C VAL A 126 3.86 4.96 -7.72
N ASP A 127 4.37 6.01 -7.08
CA ASP A 127 5.73 6.14 -6.58
C ASP A 127 6.85 5.89 -7.62
N ALA A 128 6.55 5.98 -8.92
CA ALA A 128 7.54 5.75 -9.97
C ALA A 128 8.74 6.71 -9.91
N HIS A 129 8.55 7.93 -9.38
CA HIS A 129 9.61 8.93 -9.19
C HIS A 129 10.62 8.52 -8.11
N LEU A 130 10.26 7.59 -7.23
CA LEU A 130 11.10 7.07 -6.14
C LEU A 130 11.76 5.74 -6.50
N ALA A 131 11.33 5.13 -7.61
CA ALA A 131 11.79 3.83 -8.01
C ALA A 131 13.23 3.90 -8.58
N THR A 132 14.06 2.94 -8.21
CA THR A 132 15.35 2.68 -8.85
C THR A 132 15.22 1.70 -10.02
N GLU A 133 14.06 1.06 -10.13
CA GLU A 133 13.71 0.14 -11.21
C GLU A 133 12.20 0.17 -11.46
N LEU A 134 11.79 0.07 -12.71
CA LEU A 134 10.39 -0.12 -13.10
C LEU A 134 10.19 -1.54 -13.65
N VAL A 135 9.20 -2.24 -13.12
CA VAL A 135 8.71 -3.49 -13.73
C VAL A 135 7.58 -3.11 -14.67
N VAL A 136 7.80 -3.28 -15.96
CA VAL A 136 6.87 -2.85 -17.01
C VAL A 136 6.18 -4.06 -17.65
N ALA A 137 4.86 -4.12 -17.55
CA ALA A 137 4.06 -5.04 -18.36
C ALA A 137 3.92 -4.46 -19.78
N ALA A 138 4.45 -5.17 -20.78
CA ALA A 138 4.42 -4.69 -22.15
C ALA A 138 4.01 -5.80 -23.13
N THR A 139 3.24 -5.42 -24.15
CA THR A 139 2.76 -6.32 -25.19
C THR A 139 3.89 -6.69 -26.14
N THR A 140 4.10 -7.98 -26.34
CA THR A 140 5.00 -8.55 -27.35
C THR A 140 4.18 -9.22 -28.45
N ARG A 141 4.85 -9.76 -29.48
CA ARG A 141 4.20 -10.58 -30.51
C ARG A 141 3.59 -11.87 -29.96
N GLN A 142 4.06 -12.35 -28.80
CA GLN A 142 3.64 -13.61 -28.17
C GLN A 142 2.68 -13.43 -27.00
N GLY A 143 2.38 -12.19 -26.61
CA GLY A 143 1.55 -11.84 -25.45
C GLY A 143 2.22 -10.81 -24.57
N VAL A 144 1.65 -10.56 -23.41
CA VAL A 144 2.20 -9.62 -22.41
C VAL A 144 3.37 -10.28 -21.67
N ALA A 145 4.50 -9.57 -21.56
CA ALA A 145 5.68 -9.98 -20.81
C ALA A 145 6.06 -8.90 -19.79
N LEU A 146 6.83 -9.26 -18.76
CA LEU A 146 7.34 -8.34 -17.76
C LEU A 146 8.81 -8.01 -18.00
N PHE A 147 9.12 -6.73 -17.92
CA PHE A 147 10.45 -6.19 -18.21
C PHE A 147 10.94 -5.29 -17.08
N GLY A 148 12.23 -5.35 -16.77
CA GLY A 148 12.92 -4.37 -15.94
C GLY A 148 13.43 -3.21 -16.80
N VAL A 149 13.16 -1.98 -16.38
CA VAL A 149 13.58 -0.74 -17.05
C VAL A 149 14.15 0.22 -16.02
N ALA A 150 15.37 0.73 -16.29
CA ALA A 150 16.00 1.71 -15.42
C ALA A 150 15.35 3.10 -15.61
N PRO A 151 15.06 3.84 -14.53
CA PRO A 151 14.45 5.18 -14.62
C PRO A 151 15.27 6.21 -15.40
N SER A 152 16.59 6.06 -15.47
CA SER A 152 17.48 6.95 -16.23
C SER A 152 17.22 6.93 -17.75
N GLU A 153 16.54 5.90 -18.24
CA GLU A 153 16.28 5.67 -19.66
C GLU A 153 14.90 6.17 -20.11
N ILE A 154 14.15 6.81 -19.21
CA ILE A 154 12.75 7.17 -19.45
C ILE A 154 12.41 8.56 -18.89
N SER A 155 11.22 9.07 -19.24
CA SER A 155 10.68 10.29 -18.63
C SER A 155 9.62 9.94 -17.59
N ILE A 156 9.83 10.45 -16.38
CA ILE A 156 8.88 10.33 -15.25
C ILE A 156 8.44 11.74 -14.88
N ALA A 157 7.15 12.02 -15.02
CA ALA A 157 6.54 13.28 -14.63
C ALA A 157 5.62 13.06 -13.43
N GLU A 158 6.01 13.58 -12.29
CA GLU A 158 5.19 13.56 -11.07
C GLU A 158 3.89 14.32 -11.26
N ARG A 159 2.88 13.93 -10.50
CA ARG A 159 1.58 14.59 -10.44
C ARG A 159 1.25 14.85 -8.98
N ASP A 160 0.74 16.04 -8.71
CA ASP A 160 0.15 16.32 -7.40
C ASP A 160 -1.06 15.41 -7.18
N ASP A 161 -1.15 14.88 -5.96
CA ASP A 161 -2.24 14.01 -5.55
C ASP A 161 -2.78 14.42 -4.17
N ILE A 162 -3.89 13.79 -3.79
CA ILE A 162 -4.50 14.02 -2.48
C ILE A 162 -3.56 13.64 -1.34
N ASP A 163 -2.78 12.54 -1.48
CA ASP A 163 -1.78 12.12 -0.51
C ASP A 163 -0.38 12.61 -0.89
N PRO A 164 0.16 13.59 -0.18
CA PRO A 164 1.49 14.13 -0.49
C PRO A 164 2.64 13.16 -0.13
N LEU A 165 2.35 12.10 0.64
CA LEU A 165 3.32 11.05 1.00
C LEU A 165 3.30 9.86 0.03
N ARG A 166 2.39 9.87 -0.97
CA ARG A 166 2.27 8.85 -2.02
C ARG A 166 1.78 9.50 -3.30
N ARG A 167 2.64 9.59 -4.29
CA ARG A 167 2.37 10.37 -5.50
C ARG A 167 2.23 9.47 -6.72
N TYR A 168 1.39 9.89 -7.64
CA TYR A 168 1.34 9.32 -8.98
C TYR A 168 2.35 10.00 -9.90
N ALA A 169 2.81 9.24 -10.89
CA ALA A 169 3.62 9.78 -11.98
C ALA A 169 3.10 9.27 -13.33
N THR A 170 3.34 10.05 -14.36
CA THR A 170 3.20 9.61 -15.75
C THR A 170 4.57 9.13 -16.22
N VAL A 171 4.65 7.86 -16.61
CA VAL A 171 5.85 7.23 -17.17
C VAL A 171 5.74 7.23 -18.69
N ARG A 172 6.78 7.70 -19.39
CA ARG A 172 6.89 7.67 -20.86
C ARG A 172 8.16 6.97 -21.27
N LEU A 173 8.00 5.94 -22.11
CA LEU A 173 9.06 5.12 -22.64
C LEU A 173 9.19 5.39 -24.15
N LEU A 174 10.40 5.73 -24.61
CA LEU A 174 10.72 5.98 -26.02
C LEU A 174 11.89 5.10 -26.42
N HIS A 175 11.61 3.89 -26.90
CA HIS A 175 12.62 2.86 -27.20
C HIS A 175 13.58 2.61 -26.02
N ALA A 176 13.04 2.63 -24.80
CA ALA A 176 13.82 2.42 -23.59
C ALA A 176 14.41 1.01 -23.56
N PRO A 177 15.72 0.86 -23.25
CA PRO A 177 16.32 -0.44 -23.04
C PRO A 177 15.61 -1.21 -21.94
N ALA A 178 15.38 -2.50 -22.15
CA ALA A 178 14.64 -3.31 -21.20
C ALA A 178 15.23 -4.71 -21.07
N ARG A 179 15.17 -5.24 -19.87
CA ARG A 179 15.56 -6.62 -19.57
C ARG A 179 14.33 -7.47 -19.36
N LEU A 180 14.19 -8.58 -20.08
CA LEU A 180 13.09 -9.52 -19.87
C LEU A 180 13.23 -10.15 -18.47
N LEU A 181 12.17 -10.04 -17.67
CA LEU A 181 12.05 -10.63 -16.32
C LEU A 181 11.13 -11.85 -16.32
N ALA A 182 10.04 -11.80 -17.08
CA ALA A 182 9.13 -12.92 -17.26
C ALA A 182 8.59 -12.91 -18.69
N ASP A 183 8.65 -14.07 -19.35
CA ASP A 183 8.03 -14.29 -20.66
C ASP A 183 6.50 -14.26 -20.58
N PRO A 184 5.78 -14.28 -21.72
CA PRO A 184 4.33 -14.22 -21.72
C PRO A 184 3.64 -15.35 -20.95
N GLY A 185 4.17 -16.56 -20.99
CA GLY A 185 3.63 -17.73 -20.28
C GLY A 185 3.71 -17.51 -18.77
N ARG A 186 4.87 -17.12 -18.27
CA ARG A 186 5.07 -16.83 -16.85
C ARG A 186 4.34 -15.59 -16.39
N THR A 187 4.24 -14.57 -17.23
CA THR A 187 3.49 -13.33 -16.93
C THR A 187 2.00 -13.59 -16.74
N ALA A 188 1.42 -14.48 -17.54
CA ALA A 188 0.01 -14.85 -17.41
C ALA A 188 -0.33 -15.46 -16.05
N GLU A 189 0.62 -16.15 -15.41
CA GLU A 189 0.49 -16.67 -14.04
C GLU A 189 0.77 -15.60 -12.98
N LEU A 190 1.85 -14.82 -13.16
CA LEU A 190 2.33 -13.87 -12.17
C LEU A 190 1.41 -12.66 -12.02
N LEU A 191 1.02 -12.02 -13.12
CA LEU A 191 0.34 -10.71 -13.07
C LEU A 191 -0.98 -10.73 -12.28
N PRO A 192 -1.86 -11.76 -12.40
CA PRO A 192 -3.03 -11.88 -11.53
C PRO A 192 -2.67 -12.04 -10.05
N ALA A 193 -1.64 -12.83 -9.74
CA ALA A 193 -1.18 -13.05 -8.37
C ALA A 193 -0.59 -11.77 -7.74
N LEU A 194 0.17 -10.98 -8.52
CA LEU A 194 0.70 -9.68 -8.09
C LEU A 194 -0.43 -8.69 -7.75
N ARG A 195 -1.48 -8.66 -8.57
CA ARG A 195 -2.65 -7.80 -8.32
C ARG A 195 -3.36 -8.18 -7.03
N LEU A 196 -3.59 -9.48 -6.78
CA LEU A 196 -4.20 -9.95 -5.54
C LEU A 196 -3.31 -9.63 -4.32
N ARG A 197 -2.01 -9.88 -4.42
CA ARG A 197 -1.04 -9.57 -3.35
C ARG A 197 -1.01 -8.07 -3.05
N SER A 198 -0.93 -7.22 -4.05
CA SER A 198 -0.94 -5.76 -3.88
C SER A 198 -2.25 -5.27 -3.27
N ALA A 199 -3.40 -5.78 -3.71
CA ALA A 199 -4.70 -5.41 -3.16
C ALA A 199 -4.83 -5.83 -1.68
N MET A 200 -4.35 -7.01 -1.31
CA MET A 200 -4.31 -7.48 0.07
C MET A 200 -3.42 -6.56 0.94
N LEU A 201 -2.22 -6.22 0.49
CA LEU A 201 -1.31 -5.33 1.24
C LEU A 201 -1.90 -3.93 1.43
N LEU A 202 -2.54 -3.36 0.41
CA LEU A 202 -3.22 -2.07 0.52
C LEU A 202 -4.41 -2.12 1.47
N ALA A 203 -5.14 -3.23 1.53
CA ALA A 203 -6.22 -3.41 2.51
C ALA A 203 -5.66 -3.48 3.95
N CYS A 204 -4.53 -4.16 4.17
CA CYS A 204 -3.85 -4.20 5.48
C CYS A 204 -3.29 -2.81 5.85
N GLU A 205 -2.70 -2.09 4.90
CA GLU A 205 -2.26 -0.71 5.10
C GLU A 205 -3.42 0.19 5.53
N ALA A 206 -4.59 0.05 4.89
CA ALA A 206 -5.78 0.81 5.23
C ALA A 206 -6.24 0.55 6.68
N VAL A 207 -6.19 -0.70 7.15
CA VAL A 207 -6.44 -1.05 8.55
C VAL A 207 -5.47 -0.33 9.48
N GLY A 208 -4.19 -0.27 9.14
CA GLY A 208 -3.18 0.46 9.90
C GLY A 208 -3.44 1.97 9.98
N VAL A 209 -3.84 2.57 8.86
CA VAL A 209 -4.24 4.00 8.81
C VAL A 209 -5.43 4.26 9.74
N ALA A 210 -6.45 3.40 9.68
CA ALA A 210 -7.66 3.47 10.50
C ALA A 210 -7.31 3.40 12.00
N ASP A 211 -6.53 2.42 12.38
CA ASP A 211 -6.13 2.19 13.77
C ASP A 211 -5.27 3.34 14.30
N GLY A 212 -4.35 3.87 13.48
CA GLY A 212 -3.57 5.05 13.84
C GLY A 212 -4.44 6.30 14.08
N ALA A 213 -5.46 6.52 13.23
CA ALA A 213 -6.40 7.63 13.40
C ALA A 213 -7.24 7.48 14.68
N LEU A 214 -7.75 6.28 14.92
CA LEU A 214 -8.53 5.99 16.13
C LEU A 214 -7.68 6.16 17.41
N ALA A 215 -6.44 5.66 17.41
CA ALA A 215 -5.53 5.79 18.56
C ALA A 215 -5.26 7.27 18.91
N GLU A 216 -5.08 8.13 17.91
CA GLU A 216 -4.93 9.58 18.12
C GLU A 216 -6.18 10.21 18.71
N ALA A 217 -7.37 9.86 18.20
CA ALA A 217 -8.64 10.37 18.69
C ALA A 217 -8.92 9.92 20.14
N VAL A 218 -8.66 8.65 20.46
CA VAL A 218 -8.83 8.11 21.83
C VAL A 218 -7.90 8.82 22.80
N ARG A 219 -6.62 9.01 22.45
CA ARG A 219 -5.66 9.74 23.28
C ARG A 219 -6.11 11.18 23.52
N TYR A 220 -6.57 11.87 22.46
CA TYR A 220 -7.07 13.24 22.57
C TYR A 220 -8.34 13.31 23.44
N ALA A 221 -9.30 12.42 23.23
CA ALA A 221 -10.53 12.36 24.01
C ALA A 221 -10.29 12.07 25.51
N GLY A 222 -9.24 11.32 25.83
CA GLY A 222 -8.83 11.04 27.21
C GLY A 222 -8.15 12.21 27.91
N THR A 223 -7.54 13.14 27.17
CA THR A 223 -6.77 14.27 27.74
C THR A 223 -7.50 15.60 27.65
N ARG A 224 -8.30 15.83 26.60
CA ARG A 224 -9.05 17.07 26.40
C ARG A 224 -10.20 17.19 27.38
N THR A 225 -10.20 18.22 28.21
CA THR A 225 -11.24 18.46 29.22
C THR A 225 -12.21 19.55 28.76
N GLN A 226 -13.52 19.29 28.87
CA GLN A 226 -14.60 20.23 28.70
C GLN A 226 -15.70 19.91 29.72
N PHE A 227 -16.42 20.89 30.19
CA PHE A 227 -17.49 20.74 31.21
C PHE A 227 -17.02 19.98 32.47
N GLY A 228 -15.73 20.19 32.84
CA GLY A 228 -15.15 19.62 34.07
C GLY A 228 -14.66 18.17 33.97
N GLN A 229 -14.68 17.53 32.78
CA GLN A 229 -14.27 16.14 32.60
C GLN A 229 -13.68 15.90 31.20
N PRO A 230 -12.89 14.82 30.98
CA PRO A 230 -12.41 14.44 29.67
C PRO A 230 -13.57 14.26 28.68
N ILE A 231 -13.39 14.70 27.41
CA ILE A 231 -14.47 14.61 26.42
C ILE A 231 -14.84 13.17 26.10
N GLY A 232 -13.93 12.21 26.26
CA GLY A 232 -14.18 10.78 26.08
C GLY A 232 -15.14 10.17 27.12
N SER A 233 -15.47 10.88 28.23
CA SER A 233 -16.48 10.44 29.21
C SER A 233 -17.91 10.70 28.72
N PHE A 234 -18.11 11.51 27.68
CA PHE A 234 -19.42 11.73 27.10
C PHE A 234 -19.81 10.60 26.17
N GLN A 235 -20.98 10.00 26.33
CA GLN A 235 -21.46 8.87 25.53
C GLN A 235 -21.40 9.14 24.02
N ALA A 236 -21.75 10.36 23.59
CA ALA A 236 -21.73 10.73 22.18
C ALA A 236 -20.32 10.62 21.55
N VAL A 237 -19.25 10.86 22.31
CA VAL A 237 -17.86 10.69 21.88
C VAL A 237 -17.43 9.22 22.01
N ALA A 238 -17.67 8.62 23.19
CA ALA A 238 -17.28 7.25 23.48
C ALA A 238 -17.89 6.24 22.48
N HIS A 239 -19.17 6.40 22.13
CA HIS A 239 -19.86 5.48 21.23
C HIS A 239 -19.35 5.60 19.78
N GLN A 240 -19.08 6.82 19.29
CA GLN A 240 -18.46 6.99 17.95
C GLN A 240 -17.08 6.31 17.85
N LEU A 241 -16.26 6.44 18.90
CA LEU A 241 -14.96 5.76 18.94
C LEU A 241 -15.10 4.24 19.01
N ALA A 242 -16.08 3.74 19.76
CA ALA A 242 -16.35 2.30 19.86
C ALA A 242 -16.90 1.72 18.55
N GLU A 243 -17.77 2.43 17.84
CA GLU A 243 -18.27 2.04 16.51
C GLU A 243 -17.12 1.99 15.49
N ALA A 244 -16.26 3.02 15.45
CA ALA A 244 -15.08 3.02 14.60
C ALA A 244 -14.14 1.84 14.92
N TYR A 245 -13.92 1.54 16.18
CA TYR A 245 -13.14 0.37 16.61
C TYR A 245 -13.73 -0.95 16.08
N ALA A 246 -15.03 -1.15 16.19
CA ALA A 246 -15.69 -2.37 15.71
C ALA A 246 -15.56 -2.53 14.18
N GLU A 247 -15.68 -1.45 13.42
CA GLU A 247 -15.46 -1.47 11.96
C GLU A 247 -14.00 -1.79 11.59
N ILE A 248 -13.03 -1.24 12.34
CA ILE A 248 -11.60 -1.54 12.14
C ILE A 248 -11.32 -3.03 12.39
N GLU A 249 -11.84 -3.61 13.48
CA GLU A 249 -11.65 -5.03 13.81
C GLU A 249 -12.30 -5.95 12.76
N THR A 250 -13.44 -5.54 12.22
CA THR A 250 -14.09 -6.25 11.12
C THR A 250 -13.21 -6.23 9.86
N ALA A 251 -12.72 -5.04 9.48
CA ALA A 251 -11.82 -4.89 8.33
C ALA A 251 -10.50 -5.64 8.52
N ARG A 252 -9.92 -5.61 9.75
CA ARG A 252 -8.70 -6.36 10.10
C ARG A 252 -8.90 -7.85 9.92
N SER A 253 -10.01 -8.40 10.40
CA SER A 253 -10.34 -9.82 10.25
C SER A 253 -10.44 -10.23 8.78
N LEU A 254 -11.04 -9.41 7.93
CA LEU A 254 -11.12 -9.65 6.48
C LEU A 254 -9.76 -9.54 5.80
N ALA A 255 -8.93 -8.56 6.18
CA ALA A 255 -7.59 -8.38 5.65
C ALA A 255 -6.66 -9.56 5.97
N TYR A 256 -6.69 -10.06 7.22
CA TYR A 256 -5.92 -11.25 7.59
C TYR A 256 -6.47 -12.54 6.98
N ARG A 257 -7.80 -12.66 6.80
CA ARG A 257 -8.36 -13.74 6.00
C ARG A 257 -7.78 -13.74 4.59
N ALA A 258 -7.72 -12.57 3.94
CA ALA A 258 -7.13 -12.44 2.61
C ALA A 258 -5.66 -12.87 2.59
N ALA A 259 -4.86 -12.50 3.61
CA ALA A 259 -3.47 -12.91 3.71
C ALA A 259 -3.32 -14.44 3.86
N VAL A 260 -4.09 -15.06 4.76
CA VAL A 260 -4.04 -16.52 4.99
C VAL A 260 -4.46 -17.31 3.75
N THR A 261 -5.40 -16.79 2.96
CA THR A 261 -5.94 -17.48 1.77
C THR A 261 -5.30 -17.08 0.46
N LEU A 262 -4.31 -16.18 0.47
CA LEU A 262 -3.75 -15.52 -0.73
C LEU A 262 -3.29 -16.50 -1.82
N ASN A 263 -2.71 -17.63 -1.43
CA ASN A 263 -2.16 -18.64 -2.33
C ASN A 263 -3.10 -19.86 -2.51
N GLY A 264 -4.36 -19.76 -2.09
CA GLY A 264 -5.31 -20.86 -2.11
C GLY A 264 -6.62 -20.55 -2.83
N ASP A 265 -7.52 -21.53 -2.83
CA ASP A 265 -8.87 -21.37 -3.35
C ASP A 265 -9.64 -20.30 -2.55
N GLY A 266 -10.37 -19.43 -3.25
CA GLY A 266 -11.11 -18.33 -2.64
C GLY A 266 -10.28 -17.06 -2.36
N ALA A 267 -9.02 -16.99 -2.78
CA ALA A 267 -8.18 -15.81 -2.63
C ALA A 267 -8.82 -14.55 -3.23
N ALA A 268 -9.37 -14.64 -4.43
CA ALA A 268 -10.00 -13.50 -5.11
C ALA A 268 -11.19 -12.93 -4.31
N GLU A 269 -12.05 -13.80 -3.74
CA GLU A 269 -13.15 -13.39 -2.86
C GLU A 269 -12.64 -12.72 -1.58
N ALA A 270 -11.71 -13.38 -0.89
CA ALA A 270 -11.18 -12.86 0.37
C ALA A 270 -10.49 -11.52 0.20
N VAL A 271 -9.69 -11.37 -0.87
CA VAL A 271 -9.01 -10.11 -1.22
C VAL A 271 -10.03 -9.04 -1.61
N ALA A 272 -11.09 -9.39 -2.36
CA ALA A 272 -12.14 -8.43 -2.71
C ALA A 272 -12.89 -7.93 -1.47
N CYS A 273 -13.23 -8.81 -0.52
CA CYS A 273 -13.81 -8.43 0.77
C CYS A 273 -12.90 -7.45 1.53
N ALA A 274 -11.62 -7.76 1.64
CA ALA A 274 -10.63 -6.93 2.31
C ALA A 274 -10.45 -5.57 1.63
N ALA A 275 -10.37 -5.55 0.29
CA ALA A 275 -10.20 -4.34 -0.52
C ALA A 275 -11.42 -3.40 -0.49
N VAL A 276 -12.60 -3.89 -0.11
CA VAL A 276 -13.78 -3.06 0.17
C VAL A 276 -13.78 -2.58 1.62
N ALA A 277 -13.54 -3.48 2.58
CA ALA A 277 -13.69 -3.18 3.99
C ALA A 277 -12.57 -2.29 4.56
N GLY A 278 -11.31 -2.56 4.18
CA GLY A 278 -10.15 -1.82 4.69
C GLY A 278 -10.21 -0.31 4.43
N PRO A 279 -10.28 0.13 3.15
CA PRO A 279 -10.35 1.56 2.84
C PRO A 279 -11.58 2.25 3.45
N ARG A 280 -12.75 1.58 3.45
CA ARG A 280 -13.97 2.10 4.08
C ARG A 280 -13.78 2.33 5.59
N ALA A 281 -13.17 1.38 6.30
CA ALA A 281 -12.86 1.53 7.72
C ALA A 281 -11.86 2.67 7.96
N ALA A 282 -10.87 2.85 7.06
CA ALA A 282 -9.89 3.93 7.17
C ALA A 282 -10.55 5.32 7.02
N VAL A 283 -11.43 5.48 6.03
CA VAL A 283 -12.16 6.75 5.84
C VAL A 283 -13.02 7.03 7.05
N LEU A 284 -13.84 6.06 7.50
CA LEU A 284 -14.70 6.22 8.66
C LEU A 284 -13.92 6.58 9.93
N ALA A 285 -12.85 5.86 10.23
CA ALA A 285 -12.03 6.12 11.41
C ALA A 285 -11.39 7.51 11.40
N CYS A 286 -10.92 7.96 10.23
CA CYS A 286 -10.37 9.31 10.07
C CYS A 286 -11.45 10.38 10.24
N GLU A 287 -12.66 10.19 9.69
CA GLU A 287 -13.79 11.14 9.86
C GLU A 287 -14.21 11.25 11.32
N VAL A 288 -14.34 10.12 12.02
CA VAL A 288 -14.61 10.10 13.46
C VAL A 288 -13.51 10.81 14.24
N ALA A 289 -12.25 10.54 13.92
CA ALA A 289 -11.10 11.18 14.57
C ALA A 289 -11.07 12.71 14.33
N LEU A 290 -11.34 13.15 13.10
CA LEU A 290 -11.46 14.58 12.76
C LEU A 290 -12.58 15.24 13.55
N GLN A 291 -13.74 14.60 13.66
CA GLN A 291 -14.87 15.10 14.43
C GLN A 291 -14.55 15.23 15.92
N VAL A 292 -13.93 14.20 16.51
CA VAL A 292 -13.59 14.16 17.94
C VAL A 292 -12.49 15.17 18.30
N CYS A 293 -11.46 15.28 17.46
CA CYS A 293 -10.35 16.22 17.69
C CYS A 293 -10.71 17.66 17.32
N GLY A 294 -11.65 17.87 16.38
CA GLY A 294 -12.06 19.18 15.92
C GLY A 294 -10.94 19.91 15.15
N GLY A 295 -10.90 21.24 15.25
CA GLY A 295 -10.02 22.08 14.44
C GLY A 295 -8.51 21.77 14.55
N ILE A 296 -8.04 21.22 15.67
CA ILE A 296 -6.63 20.86 15.84
C ILE A 296 -6.20 19.73 14.89
N ALA A 297 -7.12 18.86 14.53
CA ALA A 297 -6.86 17.74 13.61
C ALA A 297 -6.40 18.17 12.22
N MET A 298 -6.69 19.40 11.81
CA MET A 298 -6.33 19.96 10.51
C MET A 298 -4.99 20.69 10.53
N THR A 299 -4.32 20.80 11.69
CA THR A 299 -3.00 21.43 11.78
C THR A 299 -1.88 20.48 11.39
N TRP A 300 -0.80 21.01 10.85
CA TRP A 300 0.38 20.23 10.46
C TRP A 300 1.06 19.57 11.66
N GLU A 301 1.03 20.21 12.83
CA GLU A 301 1.62 19.71 14.06
C GLU A 301 0.88 18.47 14.58
N PHE A 302 -0.44 18.39 14.39
CA PHE A 302 -1.23 17.23 14.78
C PHE A 302 -1.17 16.12 13.75
N GLY A 303 -1.18 16.45 12.44
CA GLY A 303 -0.92 15.54 11.34
C GLY A 303 -2.06 14.58 10.97
N LEU A 304 -3.23 14.62 11.64
CA LEU A 304 -4.34 13.70 11.37
C LEU A 304 -4.89 13.85 9.94
N HIS A 305 -4.83 15.05 9.36
CA HIS A 305 -5.24 15.29 7.98
C HIS A 305 -4.41 14.49 6.96
N LEU A 306 -3.15 14.12 7.27
CA LEU A 306 -2.34 13.24 6.40
C LEU A 306 -2.90 11.81 6.38
N ARG A 307 -3.39 11.31 7.53
CA ARG A 307 -4.07 10.01 7.59
C ARG A 307 -5.34 10.00 6.76
N TYR A 308 -6.15 11.05 6.86
CA TYR A 308 -7.37 11.16 6.09
C TYR A 308 -7.08 11.21 4.57
N ARG A 309 -6.05 11.94 4.15
CA ARG A 309 -5.60 11.96 2.76
C ARG A 309 -5.16 10.58 2.27
N ARG A 310 -4.39 9.84 3.08
CA ARG A 310 -4.01 8.44 2.77
C ARG A 310 -5.25 7.54 2.69
N ALA A 311 -6.22 7.68 3.61
CA ALA A 311 -7.46 6.91 3.59
C ALA A 311 -8.26 7.15 2.30
N LEU A 312 -8.42 8.41 1.89
CA LEU A 312 -9.10 8.76 0.64
C LEU A 312 -8.33 8.25 -0.59
N TRP A 313 -7.00 8.32 -0.57
CA TRP A 313 -6.17 7.74 -1.63
C TRP A 313 -6.38 6.23 -1.75
N LEU A 314 -6.35 5.50 -0.63
CA LEU A 314 -6.58 4.05 -0.57
C LEU A 314 -7.98 3.66 -1.05
N ASP A 315 -9.00 4.46 -0.74
CA ASP A 315 -10.38 4.23 -1.20
C ASP A 315 -10.54 4.45 -2.71
N ALA A 316 -9.82 5.41 -3.28
CA ALA A 316 -9.86 5.73 -4.71
C ALA A 316 -8.95 4.83 -5.56
N HIS A 317 -7.82 4.34 -4.99
CA HIS A 317 -6.81 3.60 -5.75
C HIS A 317 -7.28 2.18 -6.10
N ARG A 318 -7.00 1.76 -7.33
CA ARG A 318 -7.35 0.41 -7.83
C ARG A 318 -6.12 -0.26 -8.44
N VAL A 319 -5.81 -1.47 -7.93
CA VAL A 319 -4.72 -2.32 -8.44
C VAL A 319 -5.23 -3.51 -9.25
N THR A 320 -6.52 -3.79 -9.20
CA THR A 320 -7.16 -4.87 -9.96
C THR A 320 -7.91 -4.32 -11.16
N SER A 321 -7.86 -5.05 -12.29
CA SER A 321 -8.59 -4.68 -13.51
C SER A 321 -10.12 -4.74 -13.35
N VAL A 322 -10.60 -5.60 -12.43
CA VAL A 322 -12.02 -5.71 -12.05
C VAL A 322 -12.20 -5.07 -10.68
N PRO A 323 -13.13 -4.11 -10.52
CA PRO A 323 -13.41 -3.54 -9.21
C PRO A 323 -13.79 -4.61 -8.18
N PRO A 324 -13.35 -4.48 -6.91
CA PRO A 324 -13.66 -5.47 -5.87
C PRO A 324 -15.17 -5.72 -5.69
N HIS A 325 -15.99 -4.67 -5.82
CA HIS A 325 -17.46 -4.80 -5.76
C HIS A 325 -18.02 -5.67 -6.88
N ASP A 326 -17.47 -5.59 -8.09
CA ASP A 326 -17.93 -6.40 -9.23
C ASP A 326 -17.53 -7.86 -9.05
N VAL A 327 -16.36 -8.13 -8.45
CA VAL A 327 -15.96 -9.50 -8.06
C VAL A 327 -16.96 -10.08 -7.08
N LEU A 328 -17.33 -9.34 -6.03
CA LEU A 328 -18.29 -9.79 -5.02
C LEU A 328 -19.69 -9.93 -5.60
N ALA A 329 -20.12 -9.00 -6.45
CA ALA A 329 -21.43 -9.08 -7.10
C ALA A 329 -21.54 -10.34 -8.00
N ALA A 330 -20.50 -10.64 -8.77
CA ALA A 330 -20.48 -11.85 -9.59
C ALA A 330 -20.59 -13.13 -8.75
N LEU A 331 -19.93 -13.19 -7.59
CA LEU A 331 -20.02 -14.33 -6.67
C LEU A 331 -21.40 -14.47 -6.01
N LEU A 332 -22.07 -13.36 -5.72
CA LEU A 332 -23.40 -13.37 -5.10
C LEU A 332 -24.52 -13.74 -6.08
N LEU A 333 -24.32 -13.47 -7.37
CA LEU A 333 -25.34 -13.64 -8.42
C LEU A 333 -25.12 -14.89 -9.27
N SER A 334 -24.04 -15.65 -9.03
CA SER A 334 -23.76 -16.95 -9.64
C SER A 334 -24.50 -18.07 -8.92
#